data_afe6b43032ed48c8a27fec562dd8c1a5
#
_entry.id   afe6b43032ed48c8a27fec562dd8c1a5
#
_cell.length_a   1.000
_cell.length_b   1.000
_cell.length_c   1.000
_cell.angle_alpha   90.00
_cell.angle_beta   90.00
_cell.angle_gamma   90.00
#
_symmetry.space_group_name_H-M   'P 1'
#
loop_
_entity.id
_entity.type
_entity.pdbx_description
1 polymer ?
#
loop_
_entity_poly.entity_id
_entity_poly.type
_entity_poly.pdbx_seq_one_letter_code
_entity_poly.pdbx_strand_id
1 'polypeptide(L)'
;MRPSLSRFTTTIVVALLAAACTSSTSPAPVTTPRPSGPPSSAQASAVPSETADQAAVWLPAGDLVEPRNATNAVVVGTGQVLVVGSDYQTSWLSACGASTDGSDSVEIGDPATGIWEKTTGLSSLRDDPALVVLPDGRALLTGGAAGENVGWSAFSSTYIFDPTTGLWSRSGLLNTARTAVAATVLADGRVLVAGGMFMDRTSPDPPRLLETSELWDPGSGTWTRTGALVETRVGASAVTLADGRVLIVGGAASLEGAPFEQGSAEVYDPTTGRWSPAGTLATARSGFVLVALRDGGAIIAGGFGELGPTGYARLSTTERFDPVSNTWSAADDLPFPVAGAAAIRLPDGRVLLAGGSVRQAEFNDADPGTYISGLTADAMLFDPETGRWTATTPMPSPRAGASAVPLADGSAIFVGGSASEGEPSTPGCPDAHPQAVRYVPGS
;
A
#
# COMPACT_ATOMS: atom_id res chain seq x y z
N MET A 1 -13.37 51.14 -6.83
CA MET A 1 -12.91 50.21 -7.88
C MET A 1 -12.18 49.07 -7.20
N ARG A 2 -12.81 47.92 -7.12
CA ARG A 2 -12.19 46.71 -6.54
C ARG A 2 -11.88 45.78 -7.74
N PRO A 3 -10.68 45.20 -7.84
CA PRO A 3 -10.43 44.18 -8.85
C PRO A 3 -11.03 42.84 -8.41
N SER A 4 -11.71 42.18 -9.33
CA SER A 4 -12.32 40.88 -9.19
C SER A 4 -11.23 39.80 -9.12
N LEU A 5 -11.27 39.00 -8.07
CA LEU A 5 -10.49 37.76 -7.97
C LEU A 5 -11.13 36.72 -8.88
N SER A 6 -10.42 36.35 -9.92
CA SER A 6 -10.76 35.22 -10.79
C SER A 6 -10.55 33.92 -10.02
N ARG A 7 -11.58 33.08 -10.06
CA ARG A 7 -11.58 31.71 -9.53
C ARG A 7 -10.61 30.85 -10.36
N PHE A 8 -9.55 30.39 -9.74
CA PHE A 8 -8.77 29.28 -10.32
C PHE A 8 -9.44 27.96 -9.99
N THR A 9 -10.12 27.43 -10.97
CA THR A 9 -10.61 26.06 -10.96
C THR A 9 -9.45 25.18 -11.43
N THR A 10 -8.83 24.41 -10.55
CA THR A 10 -7.82 23.44 -10.93
C THR A 10 -8.52 22.23 -11.51
N THR A 11 -8.62 22.19 -12.83
CA THR A 11 -9.10 21.02 -13.59
C THR A 11 -7.90 20.15 -13.88
N ILE A 12 -7.84 18.97 -13.27
CA ILE A 12 -6.89 17.92 -13.66
C ILE A 12 -7.40 17.35 -14.98
N VAL A 13 -6.77 17.74 -16.07
CA VAL A 13 -7.04 17.24 -17.42
C VAL A 13 -6.29 15.91 -17.58
N VAL A 14 -7.03 14.80 -17.60
CA VAL A 14 -6.54 13.55 -18.16
C VAL A 14 -6.57 13.70 -19.68
N ALA A 15 -5.41 13.95 -20.29
CA ALA A 15 -5.28 14.05 -21.73
C ALA A 15 -5.29 12.66 -22.38
N LEU A 16 -6.39 12.31 -23.03
CA LEU A 16 -6.47 11.22 -24.01
C LEU A 16 -5.94 11.77 -25.34
N LEU A 17 -4.76 11.33 -25.74
CA LEU A 17 -4.23 11.55 -27.11
C LEU A 17 -4.52 10.31 -27.95
N ALA A 18 -5.41 10.47 -28.92
CA ALA A 18 -5.63 9.52 -30.00
C ALA A 18 -4.52 9.68 -31.05
N ALA A 19 -3.77 8.63 -31.34
CA ALA A 19 -2.80 8.58 -32.43
C ALA A 19 -3.36 7.70 -33.56
N ALA A 20 -3.35 8.26 -34.77
CA ALA A 20 -3.86 7.67 -35.99
C ALA A 20 -3.02 6.48 -36.48
N CYS A 21 -3.72 5.44 -36.97
CA CYS A 21 -3.16 4.25 -37.60
C CYS A 21 -2.71 4.49 -39.04
N THR A 22 -1.54 4.01 -39.39
CA THR A 22 -1.21 3.64 -40.76
C THR A 22 -1.09 2.12 -40.87
N SER A 23 -1.82 1.57 -41.82
CA SER A 23 -1.93 0.15 -42.14
C SER A 23 -0.69 -0.42 -42.82
N SER A 24 -0.18 -1.56 -42.38
CA SER A 24 0.68 -2.43 -43.16
C SER A 24 0.19 -3.89 -43.10
N THR A 25 0.05 -4.48 -44.29
CA THR A 25 -0.44 -5.82 -44.56
C THR A 25 0.60 -6.89 -44.22
N SER A 26 0.17 -7.97 -43.56
CA SER A 26 0.97 -9.16 -43.26
C SER A 26 0.49 -10.37 -44.06
N PRO A 27 1.38 -11.26 -44.57
CA PRO A 27 0.98 -12.46 -45.30
C PRO A 27 0.70 -13.67 -44.41
N ALA A 28 -0.12 -14.59 -44.91
CA ALA A 28 -0.68 -15.74 -44.27
C ALA A 28 0.32 -16.87 -43.90
N PRO A 29 0.02 -17.72 -42.91
CA PRO A 29 0.92 -18.79 -42.47
C PRO A 29 0.80 -20.09 -43.31
N VAL A 30 1.97 -20.70 -43.51
CA VAL A 30 2.14 -22.00 -44.15
C VAL A 30 2.04 -23.13 -43.12
N THR A 31 1.20 -24.13 -43.39
CA THR A 31 1.02 -25.34 -42.59
C THR A 31 2.00 -26.41 -43.02
N THR A 32 2.70 -27.07 -42.10
CA THR A 32 3.42 -28.33 -42.32
C THR A 32 2.93 -29.44 -41.39
N PRO A 33 2.93 -30.70 -41.84
CA PRO A 33 2.25 -31.80 -41.14
C PRO A 33 3.14 -32.51 -40.11
N ARG A 34 2.47 -33.05 -39.07
CA ARG A 34 2.97 -33.82 -37.93
C ARG A 34 3.31 -35.26 -38.31
N PRO A 35 4.43 -35.85 -37.86
CA PRO A 35 4.62 -37.32 -37.87
C PRO A 35 4.16 -37.97 -36.56
N SER A 36 3.46 -39.10 -36.71
CA SER A 36 3.02 -39.99 -35.64
C SER A 36 4.05 -41.11 -35.43
N GLY A 37 4.40 -41.37 -34.16
CA GLY A 37 5.18 -42.53 -33.74
C GLY A 37 4.57 -43.17 -32.48
N PRO A 38 4.71 -44.51 -32.30
CA PRO A 38 3.96 -45.30 -31.30
C PRO A 38 4.59 -45.29 -29.90
N PRO A 39 3.84 -45.66 -28.84
CA PRO A 39 4.28 -45.52 -27.44
C PRO A 39 5.19 -46.69 -27.01
N SER A 40 6.24 -46.35 -26.31
CA SER A 40 7.10 -47.27 -25.56
C SER A 40 6.63 -47.36 -24.11
N SER A 41 6.35 -48.59 -23.66
CA SER A 41 6.05 -48.93 -22.27
C SER A 41 7.33 -48.86 -21.42
N ALA A 42 7.37 -47.97 -20.43
CA ALA A 42 8.37 -47.99 -19.36
C ALA A 42 7.67 -48.15 -18.00
N GLN A 43 8.16 -49.13 -17.26
CA GLN A 43 7.73 -49.54 -15.92
C GLN A 43 7.77 -48.36 -14.94
N ALA A 44 6.68 -48.21 -14.18
CA ALA A 44 6.59 -47.29 -13.06
C ALA A 44 7.46 -47.78 -11.88
N SER A 45 8.55 -47.10 -11.61
CA SER A 45 9.18 -47.14 -10.31
C SER A 45 8.34 -46.34 -9.32
N ALA A 46 7.97 -46.95 -8.22
CA ALA A 46 7.24 -46.30 -7.13
C ALA A 46 8.09 -45.16 -6.59
N VAL A 47 7.65 -43.90 -6.84
CA VAL A 47 8.11 -42.70 -6.17
C VAL A 47 7.55 -42.75 -4.74
N PRO A 48 8.35 -42.43 -3.70
CA PRO A 48 7.83 -42.28 -2.33
C PRO A 48 6.70 -41.27 -2.35
N SER A 49 5.61 -41.58 -1.67
CA SER A 49 4.48 -40.67 -1.44
C SER A 49 5.03 -39.39 -0.80
N GLU A 50 5.20 -38.34 -1.61
CA GLU A 50 5.24 -36.97 -1.09
C GLU A 50 3.92 -36.80 -0.33
N THR A 51 4.00 -36.49 0.95
CA THR A 51 2.88 -35.96 1.71
C THR A 51 2.35 -34.78 0.90
N ALA A 52 1.12 -34.90 0.42
CA ALA A 52 0.50 -33.85 -0.36
C ALA A 52 0.57 -32.56 0.44
N ASP A 53 1.42 -31.62 0.01
CA ASP A 53 1.46 -30.25 0.53
C ASP A 53 0.03 -29.73 0.51
N GLN A 54 -0.50 -29.36 1.67
CA GLN A 54 -1.83 -28.77 1.70
C GLN A 54 -1.74 -27.43 0.98
N ALA A 55 -2.52 -27.28 -0.07
CA ALA A 55 -2.56 -26.04 -0.81
C ALA A 55 -3.00 -24.88 0.11
N ALA A 56 -2.39 -23.72 -0.07
CA ALA A 56 -2.81 -22.50 0.63
C ALA A 56 -4.30 -22.23 0.39
N VAL A 57 -4.99 -21.74 1.42
CA VAL A 57 -6.44 -21.47 1.34
C VAL A 57 -6.76 -20.06 1.85
N TRP A 58 -7.84 -19.50 1.28
CA TRP A 58 -8.46 -18.29 1.80
C TRP A 58 -9.72 -18.64 2.59
N LEU A 59 -9.83 -18.10 3.79
CA LEU A 59 -10.98 -18.30 4.67
C LEU A 59 -11.68 -16.95 4.88
N PRO A 60 -13.01 -16.93 5.01
CA PRO A 60 -13.71 -15.74 5.50
C PRO A 60 -13.20 -15.37 6.90
N ALA A 61 -13.04 -14.07 7.14
CA ALA A 61 -12.65 -13.53 8.44
C ALA A 61 -13.68 -12.48 8.96
N GLY A 62 -14.93 -12.62 8.50
CA GLY A 62 -16.05 -11.76 8.85
C GLY A 62 -16.15 -10.50 8.00
N ASP A 63 -17.22 -9.76 8.24
CA ASP A 63 -17.48 -8.50 7.56
C ASP A 63 -17.25 -7.34 8.52
N LEU A 64 -16.58 -6.31 8.06
CA LEU A 64 -16.50 -5.02 8.73
C LEU A 64 -17.90 -4.46 8.94
N VAL A 65 -18.13 -3.76 10.03
CA VAL A 65 -19.40 -3.06 10.31
C VAL A 65 -19.62 -1.96 9.26
N GLU A 66 -18.54 -1.31 8.82
CA GLU A 66 -18.55 -0.32 7.75
C GLU A 66 -17.57 -0.70 6.65
N PRO A 67 -18.02 -0.78 5.38
CA PRO A 67 -17.12 -1.00 4.25
C PRO A 67 -16.08 0.13 4.14
N ARG A 68 -14.82 -0.22 3.81
CA ARG A 68 -13.70 0.73 3.75
C ARG A 68 -12.83 0.50 2.52
N ASN A 69 -12.50 1.57 1.83
CA ASN A 69 -11.67 1.52 0.62
C ASN A 69 -10.18 1.64 0.90
N ALA A 70 -9.80 2.54 1.77
CA ALA A 70 -8.42 2.74 2.20
C ALA A 70 -8.33 2.48 3.71
N THR A 71 -7.58 1.46 4.09
CA THR A 71 -7.49 1.05 5.49
C THR A 71 -6.05 1.07 5.97
N ASN A 72 -5.88 1.48 7.23
CA ASN A 72 -4.71 1.13 8.01
C ASN A 72 -5.14 0.09 9.04
N ALA A 73 -4.53 -1.08 9.01
CA ALA A 73 -4.84 -2.15 9.93
C ALA A 73 -3.58 -2.63 10.65
N VAL A 74 -3.74 -3.02 11.90
CA VAL A 74 -2.66 -3.59 12.73
C VAL A 74 -3.20 -4.68 13.65
N VAL A 75 -2.38 -5.67 14.01
CA VAL A 75 -2.70 -6.63 15.05
C VAL A 75 -2.26 -6.07 16.39
N VAL A 76 -3.20 -5.86 17.31
CA VAL A 76 -2.91 -5.37 18.67
C VAL A 76 -2.59 -6.51 19.64
N GLY A 77 -2.11 -6.18 20.84
CA GLY A 77 -1.57 -7.16 21.80
C GLY A 77 -2.54 -8.26 22.25
N THR A 78 -3.84 -8.11 22.05
CA THR A 78 -4.86 -9.15 22.28
C THR A 78 -4.97 -10.16 21.13
N GLY A 79 -4.25 -9.94 20.02
CA GLY A 79 -4.38 -10.74 18.79
C GLY A 79 -5.53 -10.29 17.87
N GLN A 80 -6.29 -9.29 18.28
CA GLN A 80 -7.34 -8.68 17.48
C GLN A 80 -6.76 -7.73 16.44
N VAL A 81 -7.52 -7.48 15.37
CA VAL A 81 -7.16 -6.56 14.29
C VAL A 81 -7.89 -5.24 14.47
N LEU A 82 -7.13 -4.17 14.70
CA LEU A 82 -7.63 -2.81 14.75
C LEU A 82 -7.57 -2.21 13.36
N VAL A 83 -8.69 -1.66 12.89
CA VAL A 83 -8.81 -1.00 11.58
C VAL A 83 -9.20 0.45 11.77
N VAL A 84 -8.40 1.32 11.17
CA VAL A 84 -8.62 2.77 11.14
C VAL A 84 -8.53 3.24 9.70
N GLY A 85 -9.32 4.21 9.34
CA GLY A 85 -9.27 4.82 8.01
C GLY A 85 -10.65 5.16 7.51
N SER A 86 -10.66 6.00 6.49
CA SER A 86 -11.89 6.52 5.93
C SER A 86 -12.51 5.55 4.92
N ASP A 87 -13.79 5.72 4.72
CA ASP A 87 -14.37 5.38 3.45
C ASP A 87 -13.75 6.30 2.38
N TYR A 88 -13.71 5.84 1.16
CA TYR A 88 -13.12 6.54 0.00
C TYR A 88 -13.69 7.95 -0.25
N GLN A 89 -14.77 8.31 0.43
CA GLN A 89 -15.48 9.56 0.24
C GLN A 89 -14.76 10.77 0.86
N THR A 90 -13.76 10.54 1.71
CA THR A 90 -13.01 11.60 2.40
C THR A 90 -11.61 11.83 1.85
N SER A 91 -11.12 10.98 0.93
CA SER A 91 -9.77 11.15 0.35
C SER A 91 -9.68 12.41 -0.50
N TRP A 92 -8.69 13.25 -0.23
CA TRP A 92 -8.38 14.46 -1.01
C TRP A 92 -8.03 14.15 -2.48
N LEU A 93 -7.70 12.89 -2.79
CA LEU A 93 -7.45 12.39 -4.14
C LEU A 93 -8.72 11.99 -4.89
N SER A 94 -9.87 11.93 -4.23
CA SER A 94 -11.11 11.49 -4.86
C SER A 94 -12.08 12.65 -5.10
N ALA A 95 -12.70 12.65 -6.27
CA ALA A 95 -13.82 13.55 -6.60
C ALA A 95 -15.14 13.14 -5.94
N CYS A 96 -15.11 12.15 -5.05
CA CYS A 96 -16.27 11.62 -4.35
C CYS A 96 -16.73 12.60 -3.28
N GLY A 97 -17.98 12.99 -3.31
CA GLY A 97 -18.56 13.92 -2.32
C GLY A 97 -18.43 13.39 -0.91
N ALA A 98 -18.09 14.27 0.01
CA ALA A 98 -17.97 13.93 1.42
C ALA A 98 -19.26 13.26 1.91
N SER A 99 -19.15 12.07 2.49
CA SER A 99 -20.20 11.52 3.32
C SER A 99 -20.36 12.44 4.54
N THR A 100 -21.58 12.89 4.80
CA THR A 100 -21.88 13.65 6.02
C THR A 100 -21.79 12.76 7.27
N ASP A 101 -21.64 11.45 7.07
CA ASP A 101 -21.56 10.43 8.13
C ASP A 101 -20.13 9.89 8.27
N GLY A 102 -19.12 10.65 7.76
CA GLY A 102 -17.73 10.25 7.71
C GLY A 102 -17.31 9.40 8.91
N SER A 103 -16.83 8.20 8.64
CA SER A 103 -16.55 7.24 9.69
C SER A 103 -15.30 7.62 10.46
N ASP A 104 -15.48 8.38 11.56
CA ASP A 104 -14.54 8.38 12.71
C ASP A 104 -14.54 7.01 13.39
N SER A 105 -15.26 6.05 12.79
CA SER A 105 -15.34 4.72 13.35
C SER A 105 -14.01 4.00 13.22
N VAL A 106 -13.59 3.48 14.32
CA VAL A 106 -12.53 2.51 14.44
C VAL A 106 -13.18 1.18 14.73
N GLU A 107 -12.77 0.15 14.02
CA GLU A 107 -13.27 -1.19 14.23
C GLU A 107 -12.18 -2.09 14.78
N ILE A 108 -12.58 -3.02 15.62
CA ILE A 108 -11.74 -4.09 16.11
C ILE A 108 -12.39 -5.43 15.77
N GLY A 109 -11.62 -6.34 15.20
CA GLY A 109 -12.08 -7.65 14.78
C GLY A 109 -11.28 -8.77 15.41
N ASP A 110 -11.95 -9.85 15.75
CA ASP A 110 -11.29 -11.10 16.13
C ASP A 110 -11.20 -12.01 14.91
N PRO A 111 -9.98 -12.22 14.36
CA PRO A 111 -9.80 -13.04 13.16
C PRO A 111 -10.12 -14.53 13.35
N ALA A 112 -10.25 -15.00 14.59
CA ALA A 112 -10.62 -16.37 14.88
C ALA A 112 -12.14 -16.60 14.83
N THR A 113 -12.93 -15.62 15.28
CA THR A 113 -14.39 -15.69 15.27
C THR A 113 -15.04 -14.99 14.08
N GLY A 114 -14.30 -14.08 13.42
CA GLY A 114 -14.83 -13.25 12.34
C GLY A 114 -15.81 -12.17 12.82
N ILE A 115 -15.84 -11.86 14.12
CA ILE A 115 -16.70 -10.83 14.68
C ILE A 115 -15.95 -9.49 14.66
N TRP A 116 -16.59 -8.48 14.07
CA TRP A 116 -16.11 -7.10 14.01
C TRP A 116 -17.05 -6.18 14.76
N GLU A 117 -16.50 -5.27 15.54
CA GLU A 117 -17.24 -4.32 16.36
C GLU A 117 -16.64 -2.92 16.26
N LYS A 118 -17.50 -1.90 16.29
CA LYS A 118 -17.02 -0.52 16.44
C LYS A 118 -16.47 -0.31 17.84
N THR A 119 -15.31 0.31 17.92
CA THR A 119 -14.77 0.77 19.19
C THR A 119 -15.17 2.23 19.44
N THR A 120 -14.75 2.80 20.56
CA THR A 120 -14.90 4.22 20.81
C THR A 120 -14.11 4.98 19.74
N GLY A 121 -14.81 5.85 18.99
CA GLY A 121 -14.25 6.59 17.89
C GLY A 121 -13.17 7.59 18.29
N LEU A 122 -12.40 8.02 17.32
CA LEU A 122 -11.52 9.17 17.43
C LEU A 122 -12.38 10.45 17.46
N SER A 123 -11.90 11.50 18.10
CA SER A 123 -12.62 12.77 18.18
C SER A 123 -12.65 13.55 16.86
N SER A 124 -12.06 13.03 15.79
CA SER A 124 -12.01 13.65 14.45
C SER A 124 -11.68 12.61 13.39
N LEU A 125 -12.35 12.72 12.26
CA LEU A 125 -12.01 12.03 11.01
C LEU A 125 -10.56 12.26 10.65
N ARG A 126 -9.93 11.22 10.08
CA ARG A 126 -8.54 11.30 9.61
C ARG A 126 -8.36 10.52 8.33
N ASP A 127 -7.94 11.24 7.33
CA ASP A 127 -7.46 10.68 6.07
C ASP A 127 -5.93 10.52 6.13
N ASP A 128 -5.41 9.40 5.66
CA ASP A 128 -3.99 9.05 5.65
C ASP A 128 -3.24 9.27 6.99
N PRO A 129 -3.77 8.82 8.15
CA PRO A 129 -3.01 8.83 9.39
C PRO A 129 -1.93 7.74 9.36
N ALA A 130 -0.87 7.91 10.13
CA ALA A 130 0.03 6.81 10.45
C ALA A 130 -0.54 5.96 11.60
N LEU A 131 -0.53 4.63 11.44
CA LEU A 131 -0.95 3.66 12.45
C LEU A 131 0.15 2.61 12.62
N VAL A 132 0.65 2.41 13.83
CA VAL A 132 1.67 1.42 14.15
C VAL A 132 1.35 0.72 15.47
N VAL A 133 1.84 -0.53 15.64
CA VAL A 133 1.75 -1.26 16.91
C VAL A 133 3.01 -1.05 17.71
N LEU A 134 2.85 -0.69 18.97
CA LEU A 134 3.92 -0.53 19.94
C LEU A 134 4.36 -1.91 20.49
N PRO A 135 5.60 -2.04 21.01
CA PRO A 135 6.08 -3.31 21.57
C PRO A 135 5.24 -3.86 22.72
N ASP A 136 4.47 -3.01 23.40
CA ASP A 136 3.55 -3.40 24.47
C ASP A 136 2.16 -3.84 23.99
N GLY A 137 1.96 -3.89 22.67
CA GLY A 137 0.71 -4.33 22.03
C GLY A 137 -0.37 -3.25 21.88
N ARG A 138 -0.11 -2.03 22.37
CA ARG A 138 -0.98 -0.87 22.09
C ARG A 138 -0.77 -0.38 20.66
N ALA A 139 -1.73 0.36 20.11
CA ALA A 139 -1.56 1.00 18.81
C ALA A 139 -1.39 2.51 18.96
N LEU A 140 -0.46 3.09 18.20
CA LEU A 140 -0.26 4.53 18.09
C LEU A 140 -0.78 5.02 16.74
N LEU A 141 -1.63 6.05 16.79
CA LEU A 141 -2.14 6.74 15.61
C LEU A 141 -1.73 8.20 15.68
N THR A 142 -1.16 8.71 14.59
CA THR A 142 -0.68 10.10 14.53
C THR A 142 -0.86 10.74 13.16
N GLY A 143 -1.00 12.05 13.12
CA GLY A 143 -1.15 12.78 11.88
C GLY A 143 -2.48 12.50 11.18
N GLY A 144 -2.44 12.50 9.85
CA GLY A 144 -3.61 12.47 8.99
C GLY A 144 -4.16 13.87 8.74
N ALA A 145 -5.21 13.97 7.93
CA ALA A 145 -5.86 15.24 7.63
C ALA A 145 -7.38 15.11 7.68
N ALA A 146 -8.07 16.21 7.86
CA ALA A 146 -9.50 16.30 7.65
C ALA A 146 -9.87 17.62 7.01
N GLY A 147 -10.98 17.62 6.28
CA GLY A 147 -11.51 18.80 5.64
C GLY A 147 -12.80 18.53 4.93
N GLU A 148 -13.45 19.60 4.54
CA GLU A 148 -14.63 19.62 3.70
C GLU A 148 -14.41 20.59 2.54
N ASN A 149 -15.45 20.91 1.80
CA ASN A 149 -15.48 21.78 0.62
C ASN A 149 -14.67 23.10 0.72
N VAL A 150 -14.24 23.50 1.88
CA VAL A 150 -13.48 24.75 2.14
C VAL A 150 -11.98 24.53 2.37
N GLY A 151 -11.49 23.29 2.22
CA GLY A 151 -10.07 22.95 2.33
C GLY A 151 -9.75 21.99 3.48
N TRP A 152 -8.55 21.45 3.43
CA TRP A 152 -8.04 20.40 4.32
C TRP A 152 -7.02 20.94 5.30
N SER A 153 -6.98 20.33 6.50
CA SER A 153 -5.94 20.62 7.49
C SER A 153 -5.35 19.33 8.01
N ALA A 154 -4.03 19.24 8.05
CA ALA A 154 -3.30 18.14 8.65
C ALA A 154 -3.34 18.23 10.18
N PHE A 155 -3.27 17.08 10.83
CA PHE A 155 -3.23 16.97 12.29
C PHE A 155 -1.80 16.82 12.82
N SER A 156 -1.57 17.39 14.01
CA SER A 156 -0.41 17.12 14.84
C SER A 156 -0.72 16.14 15.98
N SER A 157 -1.99 15.86 16.24
CA SER A 157 -2.40 15.07 17.41
C SER A 157 -2.06 13.59 17.24
N THR A 158 -1.67 12.97 18.38
CA THR A 158 -1.36 11.56 18.51
C THR A 158 -2.30 10.93 19.53
N TYR A 159 -2.70 9.69 19.26
CA TYR A 159 -3.55 8.90 20.13
C TYR A 159 -2.95 7.50 20.33
N ILE A 160 -3.17 6.95 21.51
CA ILE A 160 -2.82 5.57 21.87
C ILE A 160 -4.11 4.80 22.11
N PHE A 161 -4.25 3.68 21.42
CA PHE A 161 -5.31 2.70 21.65
C PHE A 161 -4.82 1.62 22.60
N ASP A 162 -5.53 1.39 23.67
CA ASP A 162 -5.30 0.28 24.59
C ASP A 162 -6.29 -0.86 24.30
N PRO A 163 -5.83 -1.99 23.75
CA PRO A 163 -6.72 -3.08 23.38
C PRO A 163 -7.35 -3.81 24.58
N THR A 164 -6.80 -3.64 25.79
CA THR A 164 -7.36 -4.26 26.99
C THR A 164 -8.59 -3.52 27.51
N THR A 165 -8.66 -2.22 27.27
CA THR A 165 -9.78 -1.37 27.68
C THR A 165 -10.68 -0.96 26.52
N GLY A 166 -10.20 -1.09 25.27
CA GLY A 166 -10.90 -0.62 24.07
C GLY A 166 -10.95 0.92 23.95
N LEU A 167 -10.10 1.64 24.69
CA LEU A 167 -10.15 3.10 24.77
C LEU A 167 -8.97 3.78 24.09
N TRP A 168 -9.24 4.95 23.48
CA TRP A 168 -8.25 5.88 23.00
C TRP A 168 -7.88 6.91 24.05
N SER A 169 -6.59 7.19 24.19
CA SER A 169 -6.06 8.28 25.02
C SER A 169 -5.18 9.20 24.18
N ARG A 170 -5.20 10.49 24.48
CA ARG A 170 -4.28 11.43 23.83
C ARG A 170 -2.86 11.23 24.31
N SER A 171 -1.91 11.36 23.38
CA SER A 171 -0.49 11.43 23.64
C SER A 171 0.06 12.80 23.20
N GLY A 172 1.39 12.94 23.06
CA GLY A 172 2.03 14.18 22.61
C GLY A 172 1.58 14.63 21.21
N LEU A 173 1.93 15.88 20.89
CA LEU A 173 1.68 16.46 19.57
C LEU A 173 2.95 16.41 18.73
N LEU A 174 2.84 16.08 17.44
CA LEU A 174 3.88 16.33 16.45
C LEU A 174 4.27 17.80 16.46
N ASN A 175 5.55 18.09 16.28
CA ASN A 175 6.04 19.48 16.14
C ASN A 175 5.55 20.12 14.83
N THR A 176 5.26 19.30 13.83
CA THR A 176 4.67 19.74 12.56
C THR A 176 3.50 18.83 12.20
N ALA A 177 2.32 19.41 12.02
CA ALA A 177 1.15 18.69 11.53
C ALA A 177 1.43 18.11 10.15
N ARG A 178 0.99 16.84 9.91
CA ARG A 178 1.29 16.13 8.65
C ARG A 178 0.30 15.04 8.34
N THR A 179 0.10 14.77 7.06
CA THR A 179 -0.65 13.66 6.51
C THR A 179 0.20 12.89 5.49
N ALA A 180 -0.23 11.70 5.09
CA ALA A 180 0.46 10.82 4.14
C ALA A 180 1.95 10.62 4.51
N VAL A 181 2.20 10.38 5.77
CA VAL A 181 3.52 10.26 6.39
C VAL A 181 3.96 8.80 6.44
N ALA A 182 5.24 8.55 6.18
CA ALA A 182 5.83 7.25 6.46
C ALA A 182 6.10 7.10 7.96
N ALA A 183 5.69 5.96 8.54
CA ALA A 183 5.89 5.69 9.96
C ALA A 183 6.34 4.24 10.20
N THR A 184 7.20 4.04 11.20
CA THR A 184 7.63 2.72 11.65
C THR A 184 8.07 2.75 13.10
N VAL A 185 8.08 1.56 13.74
CA VAL A 185 8.58 1.37 15.10
C VAL A 185 10.05 0.95 15.05
N LEU A 186 10.87 1.62 15.80
CA LEU A 186 12.29 1.30 15.97
C LEU A 186 12.50 0.15 16.97
N ALA A 187 13.66 -0.47 16.94
CA ALA A 187 14.00 -1.60 17.83
C ALA A 187 13.96 -1.23 19.33
N ASP A 188 14.13 0.04 19.68
CA ASP A 188 14.02 0.56 21.05
C ASP A 188 12.61 0.95 21.47
N GLY A 189 11.62 0.72 20.60
CA GLY A 189 10.19 1.01 20.82
C GLY A 189 9.78 2.45 20.52
N ARG A 190 10.69 3.34 20.13
CA ARG A 190 10.33 4.67 19.63
C ARG A 190 9.63 4.55 18.28
N VAL A 191 8.79 5.53 17.96
CA VAL A 191 8.12 5.61 16.65
C VAL A 191 8.77 6.73 15.84
N LEU A 192 9.27 6.39 14.65
CA LEU A 192 9.76 7.35 13.68
C LEU A 192 8.64 7.70 12.71
N VAL A 193 8.44 9.00 12.47
CA VAL A 193 7.67 9.52 11.34
C VAL A 193 8.58 10.38 10.47
N ALA A 194 8.42 10.28 9.15
CA ALA A 194 9.26 11.00 8.19
C ALA A 194 8.46 11.49 6.97
N GLY A 195 8.75 12.70 6.53
CA GLY A 195 8.10 13.30 5.37
C GLY A 195 6.64 13.63 5.59
N GLY A 196 5.84 13.39 4.55
CA GLY A 196 4.43 13.74 4.50
C GLY A 196 4.20 15.15 3.98
N MET A 197 2.98 15.62 4.15
CA MET A 197 2.54 16.94 3.69
C MET A 197 1.92 17.74 4.84
N PHE A 198 2.31 18.99 4.94
CA PHE A 198 1.61 19.98 5.76
C PHE A 198 0.57 20.71 4.91
N MET A 199 -0.62 20.85 5.45
CA MET A 199 -1.68 21.70 4.93
C MET A 199 -2.47 22.28 6.09
N ASP A 200 -2.93 23.53 5.95
CA ASP A 200 -3.77 24.21 6.94
C ASP A 200 -4.71 25.19 6.22
N ARG A 201 -6.00 24.86 6.22
CA ARG A 201 -7.04 25.68 5.57
C ARG A 201 -7.17 27.09 6.17
N THR A 202 -6.67 27.29 7.38
CA THR A 202 -6.71 28.60 8.07
C THR A 202 -5.46 29.44 7.80
N SER A 203 -4.41 28.83 7.25
CA SER A 203 -3.17 29.49 6.87
C SER A 203 -3.25 30.08 5.46
N PRO A 204 -2.67 31.25 5.21
CA PRO A 204 -2.46 31.75 3.86
C PRO A 204 -1.36 30.99 3.11
N ASP A 205 -0.56 30.18 3.80
CA ASP A 205 0.53 29.42 3.21
C ASP A 205 -0.02 28.23 2.41
N PRO A 206 0.53 27.95 1.21
CA PRO A 206 0.12 26.82 0.42
C PRO A 206 0.53 25.49 1.11
N PRO A 207 -0.13 24.36 0.75
CA PRO A 207 0.35 23.05 1.12
C PRO A 207 1.81 22.83 0.72
N ARG A 208 2.58 22.14 1.58
CA ARG A 208 4.00 21.89 1.34
C ARG A 208 4.40 20.50 1.76
N LEU A 209 5.31 19.92 0.99
CA LEU A 209 5.94 18.64 1.33
C LEU A 209 6.98 18.85 2.45
N LEU A 210 7.14 17.82 3.26
CA LEU A 210 8.02 17.86 4.42
C LEU A 210 9.26 16.99 4.20
N GLU A 211 10.40 17.51 4.60
CA GLU A 211 11.66 16.78 4.76
C GLU A 211 11.89 16.37 6.21
N THR A 212 11.12 16.94 7.15
CA THR A 212 11.33 16.75 8.58
C THR A 212 10.91 15.37 9.05
N SER A 213 11.67 14.85 10.02
CA SER A 213 11.35 13.62 10.74
C SER A 213 11.25 13.88 12.23
N GLU A 214 10.42 13.07 12.91
CA GLU A 214 10.18 13.18 14.35
C GLU A 214 10.16 11.79 14.99
N LEU A 215 10.62 11.73 16.23
CA LEU A 215 10.62 10.53 17.06
C LEU A 215 9.65 10.71 18.22
N TRP A 216 8.74 9.77 18.39
CA TRP A 216 7.92 9.65 19.59
C TRP A 216 8.59 8.69 20.57
N ASP A 217 8.66 9.09 21.83
CA ASP A 217 9.23 8.32 22.91
C ASP A 217 8.12 7.70 23.78
N PRO A 218 8.08 6.35 23.96
CA PRO A 218 7.03 5.68 24.71
C PRO A 218 7.06 5.97 26.22
N GLY A 219 8.20 6.34 26.77
CA GLY A 219 8.34 6.64 28.19
C GLY A 219 7.79 8.01 28.58
N SER A 220 8.01 9.01 27.73
CA SER A 220 7.52 10.40 27.96
C SER A 220 6.22 10.71 27.23
N GLY A 221 5.86 9.97 26.19
CA GLY A 221 4.73 10.25 25.30
C GLY A 221 4.92 11.50 24.44
N THR A 222 6.16 11.96 24.23
CA THR A 222 6.45 13.23 23.53
C THR A 222 7.15 13.00 22.20
N TRP A 223 6.96 13.96 21.28
CA TRP A 223 7.64 13.99 19.98
C TRP A 223 8.85 14.92 20.03
N THR A 224 9.95 14.49 19.47
CA THR A 224 11.17 15.29 19.28
C THR A 224 11.61 15.24 17.84
N ARG A 225 12.11 16.36 17.30
CA ARG A 225 12.69 16.38 15.96
C ARG A 225 13.97 15.57 15.93
N THR A 226 14.17 14.88 14.78
CA THR A 226 15.40 14.16 14.46
C THR A 226 15.95 14.66 13.13
N GLY A 227 16.92 13.94 12.52
CA GLY A 227 17.48 14.32 11.23
C GLY A 227 16.42 14.46 10.15
N ALA A 228 16.61 15.43 9.26
CA ALA A 228 15.73 15.61 8.12
C ALA A 228 16.13 14.66 6.97
N LEU A 229 15.17 14.28 6.15
CA LEU A 229 15.37 13.63 4.84
C LEU A 229 16.20 14.58 3.94
N VAL A 230 16.93 14.01 3.00
CA VAL A 230 17.64 14.76 1.95
C VAL A 230 16.64 15.35 0.95
N GLU A 231 15.55 14.61 0.68
CA GLU A 231 14.50 15.02 -0.24
C GLU A 231 13.14 15.00 0.45
N THR A 232 12.30 16.00 0.15
CA THR A 232 10.89 15.99 0.58
C THR A 232 10.16 14.83 -0.08
N ARG A 233 9.27 14.16 0.65
CA ARG A 233 8.44 13.09 0.08
C ARG A 233 7.10 12.94 0.80
N VAL A 234 6.05 12.69 0.03
CA VAL A 234 4.70 12.39 0.49
C VAL A 234 4.26 11.04 -0.05
N GLY A 235 3.56 10.24 0.75
CA GLY A 235 3.12 8.91 0.35
C GLY A 235 4.26 7.91 0.11
N ALA A 236 5.43 8.15 0.72
CA ALA A 236 6.54 7.21 0.72
C ALA A 236 6.25 6.02 1.63
N SER A 237 6.86 4.87 1.34
CA SER A 237 6.81 3.71 2.22
C SER A 237 8.09 3.58 3.02
N ALA A 238 7.98 3.12 4.28
CA ALA A 238 9.12 2.87 5.14
C ALA A 238 9.05 1.50 5.82
N VAL A 239 10.22 0.85 5.97
CA VAL A 239 10.35 -0.41 6.69
C VAL A 239 11.60 -0.37 7.57
N THR A 240 11.51 -1.02 8.74
CA THR A 240 12.67 -1.25 9.60
C THR A 240 13.42 -2.47 9.08
N LEU A 241 14.70 -2.29 8.79
CA LEU A 241 15.61 -3.34 8.34
C LEU A 241 16.07 -4.21 9.53
N ALA A 242 16.64 -5.39 9.25
CA ALA A 242 17.08 -6.31 10.30
C ALA A 242 18.24 -5.75 11.16
N ASP A 243 19.00 -4.81 10.61
CA ASP A 243 20.09 -4.12 11.35
C ASP A 243 19.60 -2.94 12.22
N GLY A 244 18.29 -2.69 12.25
CA GLY A 244 17.63 -1.64 13.01
C GLY A 244 17.56 -0.27 12.32
N ARG A 245 18.18 -0.11 11.15
CA ARG A 245 18.00 1.08 10.33
C ARG A 245 16.60 1.11 9.69
N VAL A 246 16.17 2.29 9.24
CA VAL A 246 14.89 2.43 8.54
C VAL A 246 15.14 2.84 7.10
N LEU A 247 14.65 2.03 6.16
CA LEU A 247 14.62 2.36 4.75
C LEU A 247 13.32 3.09 4.42
N ILE A 248 13.41 4.26 3.78
CA ILE A 248 12.28 4.96 3.14
C ILE A 248 12.53 5.05 1.63
N VAL A 249 11.49 4.82 0.84
CA VAL A 249 11.62 4.81 -0.63
C VAL A 249 10.38 5.36 -1.30
N GLY A 250 10.57 5.97 -2.48
CA GLY A 250 9.50 6.45 -3.35
C GLY A 250 8.69 7.59 -2.75
N GLY A 251 7.41 7.61 -3.08
CA GLY A 251 6.51 8.72 -2.82
C GLY A 251 6.54 9.77 -3.92
N ALA A 252 6.03 10.96 -3.64
CA ALA A 252 6.05 12.09 -4.56
C ALA A 252 6.90 13.24 -4.01
N ALA A 253 7.64 13.91 -4.90
CA ALA A 253 8.51 15.05 -4.58
C ALA A 253 7.86 16.40 -4.85
N SER A 254 6.73 16.42 -5.53
CA SER A 254 6.04 17.65 -5.94
C SER A 254 4.54 17.48 -5.81
N LEU A 255 3.85 18.60 -5.55
CA LEU A 255 2.39 18.68 -5.60
C LEU A 255 1.89 19.17 -6.96
N GLU A 256 2.78 19.68 -7.79
CA GLU A 256 2.46 20.23 -9.11
C GLU A 256 3.55 19.85 -10.12
N GLY A 257 3.13 19.47 -11.31
CA GLY A 257 4.06 19.13 -12.41
C GLY A 257 4.60 17.70 -12.37
N ALA A 258 5.06 17.19 -13.50
CA ALA A 258 5.72 15.88 -13.63
C ALA A 258 7.26 16.04 -13.59
N PRO A 259 8.02 15.03 -13.13
CA PRO A 259 7.56 13.76 -12.58
C PRO A 259 7.11 13.89 -11.11
N PHE A 260 6.01 13.22 -10.77
CA PHE A 260 5.48 13.20 -9.40
C PHE A 260 6.20 12.17 -8.54
N GLU A 261 6.49 11.00 -9.09
CA GLU A 261 7.08 9.89 -8.37
C GLU A 261 8.58 10.07 -8.18
N GLN A 262 9.05 9.62 -7.02
CA GLN A 262 10.46 9.52 -6.70
C GLN A 262 10.96 8.09 -6.83
N GLY A 263 12.17 7.95 -7.41
CA GLY A 263 12.90 6.69 -7.39
C GLY A 263 13.94 6.63 -6.27
N SER A 264 14.25 7.74 -5.63
CA SER A 264 15.28 7.79 -4.58
C SER A 264 14.85 7.08 -3.32
N ALA A 265 15.84 6.52 -2.61
CA ALA A 265 15.69 5.92 -1.29
C ALA A 265 16.67 6.55 -0.30
N GLU A 266 16.28 6.55 0.96
CA GLU A 266 17.13 7.02 2.06
C GLU A 266 17.08 6.04 3.23
N VAL A 267 18.17 5.94 3.98
CA VAL A 267 18.26 5.13 5.20
C VAL A 267 18.48 6.03 6.40
N TYR A 268 17.66 5.84 7.42
CA TYR A 268 17.80 6.46 8.75
C TYR A 268 18.57 5.53 9.68
N ASP A 269 19.60 6.08 10.31
CA ASP A 269 20.34 5.43 11.38
C ASP A 269 19.85 5.95 12.74
N PRO A 270 19.14 5.14 13.54
CA PRO A 270 18.61 5.54 14.83
C PRO A 270 19.67 5.83 15.90
N THR A 271 20.92 5.38 15.69
CA THR A 271 22.03 5.65 16.63
C THR A 271 22.61 7.04 16.45
N THR A 272 22.63 7.53 15.22
CA THR A 272 23.12 8.88 14.88
C THR A 272 22.01 9.89 14.70
N GLY A 273 20.79 9.44 14.51
CA GLY A 273 19.62 10.26 14.21
C GLY A 273 19.69 10.91 12.83
N ARG A 274 20.34 10.30 11.85
CA ARG A 274 20.59 10.90 10.53
C ARG A 274 20.08 10.06 9.39
N TRP A 275 19.63 10.73 8.34
CA TRP A 275 19.33 10.14 7.05
C TRP A 275 20.54 10.19 6.12
N SER A 276 20.67 9.21 5.26
CA SER A 276 21.66 9.16 4.19
C SER A 276 21.06 8.51 2.94
N PRO A 277 21.52 8.90 1.73
CA PRO A 277 21.05 8.29 0.49
C PRO A 277 21.26 6.77 0.47
N ALA A 278 20.30 6.04 -0.09
CA ALA A 278 20.28 4.59 -0.19
C ALA A 278 19.99 4.11 -1.63
N GLY A 279 20.61 4.76 -2.58
CA GLY A 279 20.44 4.46 -4.00
C GLY A 279 19.13 4.95 -4.59
N THR A 280 18.88 4.54 -5.83
CA THR A 280 17.71 4.96 -6.60
C THR A 280 17.16 3.74 -7.35
N LEU A 281 15.84 3.59 -7.36
CA LEU A 281 15.14 2.58 -8.15
C LEU A 281 15.38 2.81 -9.65
N ALA A 282 15.36 1.75 -10.43
CA ALA A 282 15.44 1.84 -11.89
C ALA A 282 14.21 2.58 -12.48
N THR A 283 13.06 2.47 -11.81
CA THR A 283 11.83 3.19 -12.18
C THR A 283 11.21 3.84 -10.94
N ALA A 284 11.10 5.17 -10.96
CA ALA A 284 10.37 5.91 -9.94
C ALA A 284 8.91 5.44 -9.87
N ARG A 285 8.37 5.26 -8.65
CA ARG A 285 7.06 4.65 -8.49
C ARG A 285 6.30 5.08 -7.24
N SER A 286 4.97 4.99 -7.33
CA SER A 286 4.00 5.15 -6.23
C SER A 286 3.03 3.97 -6.20
N GLY A 287 2.29 3.77 -5.11
CA GLY A 287 1.30 2.68 -5.00
C GLY A 287 1.88 1.27 -5.13
N PHE A 288 3.14 1.11 -4.79
CA PHE A 288 3.90 -0.14 -4.78
C PHE A 288 3.80 -0.83 -3.42
N VAL A 289 4.24 -2.08 -3.35
CA VAL A 289 4.47 -2.77 -2.08
C VAL A 289 5.95 -2.70 -1.70
N LEU A 290 6.22 -2.49 -0.40
CA LEU A 290 7.57 -2.52 0.18
C LEU A 290 7.56 -3.46 1.38
N VAL A 291 8.42 -4.48 1.37
CA VAL A 291 8.50 -5.49 2.45
C VAL A 291 9.94 -5.76 2.85
N ALA A 292 10.23 -5.68 4.14
CA ALA A 292 11.53 -6.08 4.68
C ALA A 292 11.68 -7.60 4.67
N LEU A 293 12.82 -8.10 4.19
CA LEU A 293 13.14 -9.52 4.08
C LEU A 293 13.90 -10.02 5.33
N ARG A 294 13.94 -11.35 5.53
CA ARG A 294 14.66 -11.96 6.67
C ARG A 294 16.17 -11.84 6.57
N ASP A 295 16.70 -11.76 5.37
CA ASP A 295 18.13 -11.60 5.13
C ASP A 295 18.66 -10.19 5.38
N GLY A 296 17.80 -9.30 5.83
CA GLY A 296 18.09 -7.91 6.15
C GLY A 296 17.82 -6.94 5.03
N GLY A 297 17.58 -7.40 3.80
CA GLY A 297 17.20 -6.58 2.66
C GLY A 297 15.73 -6.17 2.67
N ALA A 298 15.30 -5.57 1.58
CA ALA A 298 13.91 -5.26 1.31
C ALA A 298 13.57 -5.52 -0.16
N ILE A 299 12.31 -5.77 -0.44
CA ILE A 299 11.78 -5.90 -1.81
C ILE A 299 10.73 -4.84 -2.07
N ILE A 300 10.76 -4.28 -3.27
CA ILE A 300 9.72 -3.40 -3.81
C ILE A 300 9.16 -4.04 -5.08
N ALA A 301 7.84 -4.07 -5.24
CA ALA A 301 7.21 -4.67 -6.41
C ALA A 301 5.98 -3.88 -6.87
N GLY A 302 5.76 -3.84 -8.18
CA GLY A 302 4.61 -3.20 -8.79
C GLY A 302 4.58 -1.68 -8.61
N GLY A 303 3.37 -1.13 -8.56
CA GLY A 303 3.11 0.30 -8.43
C GLY A 303 2.79 0.98 -9.76
N PHE A 304 2.63 2.31 -9.69
CA PHE A 304 2.55 3.18 -10.84
C PHE A 304 3.90 3.87 -11.08
N GLY A 305 4.28 4.03 -12.32
CA GLY A 305 5.49 4.76 -12.70
C GLY A 305 5.44 5.26 -14.11
N GLU A 306 6.36 6.16 -14.46
CA GLU A 306 6.50 6.68 -15.81
C GLU A 306 7.29 5.69 -16.68
N LEU A 307 6.69 5.27 -17.80
CA LEU A 307 7.33 4.42 -18.80
C LEU A 307 7.66 5.24 -20.06
N GLY A 308 8.53 6.25 -19.91
CA GLY A 308 8.98 7.09 -21.00
C GLY A 308 7.85 7.87 -21.68
N PRO A 309 7.90 8.08 -23.02
CA PRO A 309 6.95 8.94 -23.73
C PRO A 309 5.49 8.44 -23.73
N THR A 310 5.26 7.20 -23.31
CA THR A 310 3.92 6.58 -23.29
C THR A 310 3.10 6.93 -22.03
N GLY A 311 3.70 7.66 -21.08
CA GLY A 311 3.04 8.13 -19.88
C GLY A 311 3.08 7.15 -18.71
N TYR A 312 2.18 7.32 -17.75
CA TYR A 312 2.07 6.51 -16.55
C TYR A 312 1.47 5.13 -16.82
N ALA A 313 2.06 4.11 -16.22
CA ALA A 313 1.57 2.75 -16.31
C ALA A 313 1.73 2.02 -14.96
N ARG A 314 0.97 0.94 -14.80
CA ARG A 314 1.22 -0.04 -13.75
C ARG A 314 2.48 -0.82 -14.09
N LEU A 315 3.27 -1.15 -13.08
CA LEU A 315 4.55 -1.82 -13.20
C LEU A 315 4.43 -3.29 -12.80
N SER A 316 5.14 -4.17 -13.51
CA SER A 316 5.42 -5.55 -13.09
C SER A 316 6.78 -5.67 -12.43
N THR A 317 7.64 -4.66 -12.58
CA THR A 317 9.03 -4.73 -12.14
C THR A 317 9.16 -4.87 -10.63
N THR A 318 10.13 -5.70 -10.23
CA THR A 318 10.52 -5.94 -8.86
C THR A 318 11.98 -5.57 -8.66
N GLU A 319 12.29 -4.86 -7.57
CA GLU A 319 13.66 -4.51 -7.21
C GLU A 319 13.94 -4.90 -5.75
N ARG A 320 15.17 -5.34 -5.49
CA ARG A 320 15.65 -5.75 -4.16
C ARG A 320 16.71 -4.78 -3.66
N PHE A 321 16.56 -4.35 -2.42
CA PHE A 321 17.52 -3.53 -1.70
C PHE A 321 18.52 -4.39 -0.93
N ASP A 322 19.81 -4.10 -1.10
CA ASP A 322 20.90 -4.64 -0.29
C ASP A 322 21.34 -3.60 0.76
N PRO A 323 21.14 -3.86 2.07
CA PRO A 323 21.50 -2.91 3.11
C PRO A 323 23.01 -2.77 3.35
N VAL A 324 23.83 -3.70 2.85
CA VAL A 324 25.30 -3.64 3.00
C VAL A 324 25.91 -2.64 2.02
N SER A 325 25.50 -2.74 0.75
CA SER A 325 25.95 -1.83 -0.30
C SER A 325 25.11 -0.57 -0.43
N ASN A 326 23.92 -0.52 0.18
CA ASN A 326 22.89 0.50 -0.02
C ASN A 326 22.51 0.68 -1.50
N THR A 327 22.35 -0.43 -2.23
CA THR A 327 22.01 -0.43 -3.65
C THR A 327 20.78 -1.25 -3.95
N TRP A 328 20.15 -0.93 -5.08
CA TRP A 328 19.01 -1.65 -5.63
C TRP A 328 19.47 -2.52 -6.81
N SER A 329 18.88 -3.69 -6.93
CA SER A 329 19.09 -4.61 -8.05
C SER A 329 17.74 -5.18 -8.51
N ALA A 330 17.63 -5.48 -9.80
CA ALA A 330 16.45 -6.14 -10.34
C ALA A 330 16.27 -7.55 -9.71
N ALA A 331 15.05 -7.92 -9.44
CA ALA A 331 14.62 -9.28 -9.15
C ALA A 331 13.65 -9.75 -10.23
N ASP A 332 13.16 -11.00 -10.17
CA ASP A 332 12.17 -11.49 -11.13
C ASP A 332 10.91 -10.62 -11.06
N ASP A 333 10.40 -10.26 -12.23
CA ASP A 333 9.21 -9.44 -12.36
C ASP A 333 7.94 -10.22 -11.97
N LEU A 334 6.93 -9.51 -11.50
CA LEU A 334 5.57 -10.03 -11.38
C LEU A 334 5.07 -10.48 -12.76
N PRO A 335 4.22 -11.53 -12.85
CA PRO A 335 3.71 -12.01 -14.14
C PRO A 335 2.78 -11.02 -14.85
N PHE A 336 2.32 -10.00 -14.14
CA PHE A 336 1.46 -8.93 -14.66
C PHE A 336 1.71 -7.61 -13.91
N PRO A 337 1.48 -6.46 -14.58
CA PRO A 337 1.57 -5.15 -13.93
C PRO A 337 0.47 -4.97 -12.89
N VAL A 338 0.81 -4.53 -11.68
CA VAL A 338 -0.15 -4.33 -10.59
C VAL A 338 0.22 -3.12 -9.75
N ALA A 339 -0.78 -2.37 -9.27
CA ALA A 339 -0.61 -1.28 -8.31
C ALA A 339 -1.68 -1.35 -7.21
N GLY A 340 -1.37 -0.80 -6.03
CA GLY A 340 -2.30 -0.83 -4.89
C GLY A 340 -2.59 -2.24 -4.36
N ALA A 341 -1.72 -3.21 -4.63
CA ALA A 341 -1.76 -4.53 -4.00
C ALA A 341 -1.40 -4.42 -2.51
N ALA A 342 -1.84 -5.39 -1.72
CA ALA A 342 -1.37 -5.57 -0.35
C ALA A 342 -0.29 -6.64 -0.30
N ALA A 343 0.74 -6.45 0.53
CA ALA A 343 1.77 -7.47 0.69
C ALA A 343 2.24 -7.61 2.13
N ILE A 344 2.66 -8.82 2.48
CA ILE A 344 3.16 -9.14 3.80
C ILE A 344 4.19 -10.26 3.75
N ARG A 345 5.17 -10.21 4.64
CA ARG A 345 6.10 -11.31 4.85
C ARG A 345 5.47 -12.37 5.74
N LEU A 346 5.43 -13.60 5.24
CA LEU A 346 4.98 -14.78 5.96
C LEU A 346 6.06 -15.30 6.95
N PRO A 347 5.67 -16.15 7.91
CA PRO A 347 6.61 -16.72 8.87
C PRO A 347 7.73 -17.58 8.27
N ASP A 348 7.51 -18.17 7.10
CA ASP A 348 8.53 -18.93 6.36
C ASP A 348 9.56 -18.03 5.66
N GLY A 349 9.31 -16.71 5.59
CA GLY A 349 10.16 -15.70 4.97
C GLY A 349 9.72 -15.30 3.57
N ARG A 350 8.81 -16.03 2.94
CA ARG A 350 8.22 -15.63 1.66
C ARG A 350 7.37 -14.36 1.82
N VAL A 351 7.21 -13.63 0.73
CA VAL A 351 6.33 -12.45 0.68
C VAL A 351 5.07 -12.80 -0.10
N LEU A 352 3.92 -12.72 0.56
CA LEU A 352 2.62 -12.79 -0.09
C LEU A 352 2.24 -11.41 -0.60
N LEU A 353 1.92 -11.30 -1.90
CA LEU A 353 1.30 -10.15 -2.54
C LEU A 353 -0.05 -10.58 -3.04
N ALA A 354 -1.12 -9.82 -2.77
CA ALA A 354 -2.45 -10.17 -3.26
C ALA A 354 -3.28 -8.93 -3.60
N GLY A 355 -4.13 -9.09 -4.61
CA GLY A 355 -5.00 -8.05 -5.13
C GLY A 355 -4.26 -6.96 -5.88
N GLY A 356 -4.85 -5.79 -5.88
CA GLY A 356 -4.38 -4.63 -6.62
C GLY A 356 -5.20 -4.38 -7.89
N SER A 357 -4.86 -3.31 -8.55
CA SER A 357 -5.44 -2.93 -9.82
C SER A 357 -4.49 -3.33 -10.95
N VAL A 358 -5.04 -3.97 -11.99
CA VAL A 358 -4.32 -4.50 -13.13
C VAL A 358 -4.85 -3.88 -14.42
N ARG A 359 -4.00 -3.81 -15.43
CA ARG A 359 -4.42 -3.45 -16.77
C ARG A 359 -4.72 -4.76 -17.52
N GLN A 360 -5.99 -5.07 -17.74
CA GLN A 360 -6.36 -6.18 -18.59
C GLN A 360 -6.46 -5.72 -20.04
N ALA A 361 -5.81 -6.46 -20.95
CA ALA A 361 -6.06 -6.30 -22.37
C ALA A 361 -7.31 -7.12 -22.69
N GLU A 362 -8.49 -6.51 -22.74
CA GLU A 362 -9.63 -7.14 -23.40
C GLU A 362 -9.57 -6.80 -24.88
N PHE A 363 -9.58 -7.85 -25.70
CA PHE A 363 -9.84 -7.73 -27.13
C PHE A 363 -11.32 -7.35 -27.27
N ASN A 364 -11.58 -6.09 -27.47
CA ASN A 364 -12.86 -5.65 -27.98
C ASN A 364 -12.75 -5.64 -29.52
N ASP A 365 -13.46 -6.52 -30.19
CA ASP A 365 -13.49 -6.59 -31.66
C ASP A 365 -13.92 -5.25 -32.32
N ALA A 366 -14.55 -4.36 -31.56
CA ALA A 366 -14.98 -3.04 -32.04
C ALA A 366 -13.91 -1.93 -31.81
N ASP A 367 -12.96 -2.11 -30.92
CA ASP A 367 -11.87 -1.16 -30.64
C ASP A 367 -10.59 -1.90 -30.14
N PRO A 368 -9.74 -2.35 -31.08
CA PRO A 368 -8.51 -3.05 -30.75
C PRO A 368 -7.51 -2.05 -30.14
N GLY A 369 -7.48 -1.93 -28.85
CA GLY A 369 -6.64 -1.01 -28.07
C GLY A 369 -7.32 -0.46 -26.84
N THR A 370 -8.58 -0.78 -26.60
CA THR A 370 -9.25 -0.46 -25.34
C THR A 370 -8.71 -1.36 -24.24
N TYR A 371 -8.05 -0.76 -23.27
CA TYR A 371 -7.61 -1.43 -22.07
C TYR A 371 -8.63 -1.18 -20.98
N ILE A 372 -9.19 -2.24 -20.42
CA ILE A 372 -10.03 -2.15 -19.24
C ILE A 372 -9.10 -2.23 -18.01
N SER A 373 -9.15 -1.23 -17.17
CA SER A 373 -8.60 -1.32 -15.83
C SER A 373 -9.52 -2.23 -15.01
N GLY A 374 -8.95 -3.19 -14.29
CA GLY A 374 -9.72 -4.08 -13.43
C GLY A 374 -9.00 -4.33 -12.11
N LEU A 375 -9.74 -4.74 -11.10
CA LEU A 375 -9.16 -5.27 -9.88
C LEU A 375 -8.84 -6.75 -10.08
N THR A 376 -7.78 -7.23 -9.43
CA THR A 376 -7.45 -8.66 -9.43
C THR A 376 -7.67 -9.30 -8.06
N ALA A 377 -8.02 -10.59 -8.09
CA ALA A 377 -7.99 -11.46 -6.92
C ALA A 377 -6.69 -12.30 -6.85
N ASP A 378 -5.82 -12.19 -7.86
CA ASP A 378 -4.61 -12.97 -7.91
C ASP A 378 -3.72 -12.75 -6.69
N ALA A 379 -3.06 -13.83 -6.27
CA ALA A 379 -2.10 -13.83 -5.20
C ALA A 379 -0.80 -14.49 -5.63
N MET A 380 0.31 -13.91 -5.24
CA MET A 380 1.65 -14.31 -5.62
C MET A 380 2.53 -14.46 -4.38
N LEU A 381 3.42 -15.44 -4.39
CA LEU A 381 4.43 -15.65 -3.38
C LEU A 381 5.80 -15.35 -3.99
N PHE A 382 6.52 -14.42 -3.37
CA PHE A 382 7.93 -14.20 -3.65
C PHE A 382 8.79 -15.04 -2.70
N ASP A 383 9.68 -15.82 -3.27
CA ASP A 383 10.69 -16.55 -2.53
C ASP A 383 12.02 -15.77 -2.56
N PRO A 384 12.48 -15.25 -1.42
CA PRO A 384 13.73 -14.46 -1.36
C PRO A 384 15.00 -15.29 -1.62
N GLU A 385 14.95 -16.62 -1.49
CA GLU A 385 16.10 -17.50 -1.76
C GLU A 385 16.32 -17.70 -3.26
N THR A 386 15.23 -17.85 -4.01
CA THR A 386 15.28 -18.04 -5.47
C THR A 386 15.14 -16.73 -6.24
N GLY A 387 14.62 -15.66 -5.61
CA GLY A 387 14.30 -14.39 -6.21
C GLY A 387 13.08 -14.42 -7.14
N ARG A 388 12.20 -15.43 -7.02
CA ARG A 388 11.11 -15.67 -7.97
C ARG A 388 9.73 -15.48 -7.37
N TRP A 389 8.81 -15.05 -8.24
CA TRP A 389 7.38 -15.03 -7.97
C TRP A 389 6.70 -16.30 -8.48
N THR A 390 5.84 -16.89 -7.66
CA THR A 390 4.98 -18.02 -8.00
C THR A 390 3.53 -17.73 -7.66
N ALA A 391 2.60 -18.15 -8.51
CA ALA A 391 1.19 -17.99 -8.21
C ALA A 391 0.78 -18.89 -7.02
N THR A 392 -0.15 -18.38 -6.21
CA THR A 392 -0.81 -19.16 -5.16
C THR A 392 -2.32 -19.06 -5.31
N THR A 393 -3.08 -19.64 -4.40
CA THR A 393 -4.55 -19.57 -4.44
C THR A 393 -5.02 -18.12 -4.46
N PRO A 394 -5.86 -17.71 -5.42
CA PRO A 394 -6.36 -16.33 -5.48
C PRO A 394 -7.35 -16.04 -4.34
N MET A 395 -7.52 -14.77 -4.00
CA MET A 395 -8.54 -14.32 -3.06
C MET A 395 -9.96 -14.65 -3.54
N PRO A 396 -10.94 -14.76 -2.64
CA PRO A 396 -12.35 -15.01 -3.02
C PRO A 396 -12.95 -13.88 -3.88
N SER A 397 -12.44 -12.66 -3.75
CA SER A 397 -12.91 -11.48 -4.50
C SER A 397 -11.76 -10.52 -4.79
N PRO A 398 -11.79 -9.85 -5.96
CA PRO A 398 -10.78 -8.86 -6.32
C PRO A 398 -10.87 -7.63 -5.41
N ARG A 399 -9.70 -7.03 -5.07
CA ARG A 399 -9.64 -5.80 -4.28
C ARG A 399 -8.31 -5.06 -4.45
N ALA A 400 -8.34 -3.74 -4.33
CA ALA A 400 -7.14 -2.90 -4.26
C ALA A 400 -7.17 -1.98 -3.04
N GLY A 401 -6.01 -1.57 -2.53
CA GLY A 401 -5.90 -0.69 -1.38
C GLY A 401 -6.26 -1.34 -0.03
N ALA A 402 -6.33 -2.68 0.03
CA ALA A 402 -6.51 -3.40 1.28
C ALA A 402 -5.27 -3.30 2.17
N SER A 403 -5.46 -3.41 3.49
CA SER A 403 -4.36 -3.67 4.42
C SER A 403 -4.15 -5.16 4.63
N ALA A 404 -2.89 -5.60 4.64
CA ALA A 404 -2.50 -6.96 5.00
C ALA A 404 -1.72 -6.96 6.31
N VAL A 405 -2.12 -7.79 7.29
CA VAL A 405 -1.43 -7.89 8.58
C VAL A 405 -1.19 -9.35 8.95
N PRO A 406 -0.02 -9.68 9.58
CA PRO A 406 0.32 -11.03 9.97
C PRO A 406 -0.43 -11.41 11.25
N LEU A 407 -0.87 -12.67 11.35
CA LEU A 407 -1.43 -13.24 12.57
C LEU A 407 -0.41 -14.12 13.27
N ALA A 408 -0.59 -14.30 14.58
CA ALA A 408 0.34 -15.07 15.42
C ALA A 408 0.44 -16.56 15.04
N ASP A 409 -0.57 -17.10 14.38
CA ASP A 409 -0.61 -18.50 13.92
C ASP A 409 0.06 -18.72 12.55
N GLY A 410 0.69 -17.68 12.00
CA GLY A 410 1.37 -17.73 10.71
C GLY A 410 0.51 -17.43 9.50
N SER A 411 -0.78 -17.23 9.67
CA SER A 411 -1.68 -16.76 8.62
C SER A 411 -1.60 -15.23 8.48
N ALA A 412 -2.25 -14.69 7.44
CA ALA A 412 -2.37 -13.25 7.22
C ALA A 412 -3.83 -12.88 6.98
N ILE A 413 -4.26 -11.72 7.48
CA ILE A 413 -5.60 -11.18 7.22
C ILE A 413 -5.50 -9.97 6.30
N PHE A 414 -6.40 -9.90 5.33
CA PHE A 414 -6.57 -8.79 4.38
C PHE A 414 -7.91 -8.13 4.65
N VAL A 415 -7.87 -6.82 4.87
CA VAL A 415 -9.04 -6.06 5.35
C VAL A 415 -9.29 -4.86 4.46
N GLY A 416 -10.57 -4.63 4.11
CA GLY A 416 -10.99 -3.48 3.32
C GLY A 416 -10.54 -3.53 1.87
N GLY A 417 -10.36 -2.37 1.29
CA GLY A 417 -10.01 -2.15 -0.11
C GLY A 417 -11.22 -1.83 -0.98
N SER A 418 -10.97 -1.35 -2.20
CA SER A 418 -12.00 -1.14 -3.23
C SER A 418 -12.47 -2.46 -3.79
N ALA A 419 -13.77 -2.59 -4.01
CA ALA A 419 -14.40 -3.76 -4.63
C ALA A 419 -14.64 -3.60 -6.15
N SER A 420 -14.53 -2.39 -6.67
CA SER A 420 -14.70 -2.09 -8.10
C SER A 420 -13.74 -1.02 -8.58
N GLU A 421 -13.27 -1.14 -9.84
CA GLU A 421 -12.61 -0.07 -10.59
C GLU A 421 -13.58 0.45 -11.64
N GLY A 422 -14.56 1.02 -11.43
CA GLY A 422 -15.47 1.49 -12.48
C GLY A 422 -16.69 2.14 -11.90
N GLU A 423 -17.53 2.65 -12.74
CA GLU A 423 -18.74 3.36 -12.39
C GLU A 423 -19.34 2.83 -11.07
N PRO A 424 -19.21 3.57 -9.97
CA PRO A 424 -19.82 3.16 -8.70
C PRO A 424 -21.34 3.24 -8.82
N SER A 425 -22.04 2.65 -7.87
CA SER A 425 -23.47 2.88 -7.69
C SER A 425 -23.81 4.38 -7.53
N THR A 426 -22.78 5.19 -7.22
CA THR A 426 -22.77 6.66 -7.30
C THR A 426 -21.66 7.08 -8.27
N PRO A 427 -21.94 7.86 -9.36
CA PRO A 427 -20.93 8.25 -10.32
C PRO A 427 -19.69 8.87 -9.66
N GLY A 428 -18.54 8.21 -9.81
CA GLY A 428 -17.23 8.70 -9.37
C GLY A 428 -16.63 8.03 -8.12
N CYS A 429 -17.31 7.09 -7.44
CA CYS A 429 -16.79 6.46 -6.21
C CYS A 429 -16.76 4.94 -6.29
N PRO A 430 -15.61 4.26 -6.12
CA PRO A 430 -15.56 2.80 -6.11
C PRO A 430 -16.25 2.25 -4.86
N ASP A 431 -16.91 1.10 -5.00
CA ASP A 431 -17.51 0.41 -3.87
C ASP A 431 -16.44 -0.09 -2.90
N ALA A 432 -16.66 0.12 -1.61
CA ALA A 432 -15.79 -0.36 -0.55
C ALA A 432 -16.05 -1.84 -0.24
N HIS A 433 -14.99 -2.58 0.09
CA HIS A 433 -15.11 -4.00 0.40
C HIS A 433 -15.42 -4.20 1.90
N PRO A 434 -16.56 -4.82 2.25
CA PRO A 434 -16.89 -5.07 3.65
C PRO A 434 -16.12 -6.27 4.22
N GLN A 435 -15.75 -7.26 3.39
CA GLN A 435 -15.24 -8.54 3.85
C GLN A 435 -13.75 -8.48 4.21
N ALA A 436 -13.43 -9.00 5.40
CA ALA A 436 -12.09 -9.45 5.73
C ALA A 436 -11.89 -10.90 5.26
N VAL A 437 -10.69 -11.19 4.75
CA VAL A 437 -10.31 -12.55 4.30
C VAL A 437 -8.97 -12.93 4.88
N ARG A 438 -8.82 -14.20 5.25
CA ARG A 438 -7.63 -14.73 5.90
C ARG A 438 -6.93 -15.74 4.98
N TYR A 439 -5.67 -15.49 4.69
CA TYR A 439 -4.80 -16.41 3.98
C TYR A 439 -4.12 -17.35 4.98
N VAL A 440 -4.31 -18.66 4.78
CA VAL A 440 -3.62 -19.70 5.52
C VAL A 440 -2.61 -20.34 4.57
N PRO A 441 -1.30 -20.18 4.82
CA PRO A 441 -0.28 -20.81 3.99
C PRO A 441 -0.45 -22.32 3.92
N GLY A 442 -0.12 -22.93 2.78
CA GLY A 442 0.03 -24.36 2.66
C GLY A 442 1.25 -24.86 3.47
N SER A 443 1.19 -26.11 3.89
CA SER A 443 2.27 -26.78 4.62
C SER A 443 3.34 -27.29 3.67
#